data_5d45ed373ac93b9e8ea6232266c99f91
#
_entry.id   5d45ed373ac93b9e8ea6232266c99f91
#
_cell.length_a   1.000
_cell.length_b   1.000
_cell.length_c   1.000
_cell.angle_alpha   90.00
_cell.angle_beta   90.00
_cell.angle_gamma   90.00
#
_symmetry.space_group_name_H-M   'P 1'
#
loop_
_entity.id
_entity.type
_entity.pdbx_description
1 polymer ?
#
loop_
_entity_poly.entity_id
_entity_poly.type
_entity_poly.pdbx_seq_one_letter_code
_entity_poly.pdbx_strand_id
1 'polypeptide(L)'
;QLRAITLSEGADDDAWDLLLQTLAIDEHKALEAWSERTGLPFEAEPKLEESAGRFYELVSADTARSHQVAGLSSDGHVMVVATSQPLQPSVFSMLEDALDMPISLVIVPRAAVANAINRGYEQRGDLVEEIVEDLPLDEGEIAAAAASAGKATDLLAMARQTPVIRLVNMILFEALRQRASDVHVHPMETRLAIRFRVDGILKGAFSPPLSLAPAISSRLKVMTELDIANRHSPQDGQTTVRIGSRRIDIRLSVIPTIFGERIVLRLLDQSQTRLDLDDLGMSKKMQGQLMDLVDRPNGIVLVTGPTGSGKTTTLYACLGRIDRNTRNVMTIEDPVEYHLDNISQMQVNAKRGVTFGTGLRSLLRQDPDVILVGEVRDLETAKLAVQASLTGHFVLATLHTNDAPSAIPRLVDIGVEPYLVTSSLMGVLAQRLVRRLDPADPRPGNYKGRLAVHELMIVTDEIRKLTVQRADAVDLRRAAVDSGFIDMRHDAMDKVNSGLTDQPEVFRVLH
;
A
#
# COMPACT_ATOMS: atom_id res chain seq x y z
N GLN A 1 -37.06 -25.04 19.62
CA GLN A 1 -36.83 -23.93 18.65
C GLN A 1 -35.89 -24.37 17.50
N LEU A 2 -34.80 -25.11 17.72
CA LEU A 2 -33.92 -25.67 16.68
C LEU A 2 -34.66 -26.62 15.70
N ARG A 3 -35.69 -27.33 16.13
CA ARG A 3 -36.52 -28.20 15.26
C ARG A 3 -37.43 -27.44 14.26
N ALA A 4 -37.72 -26.18 14.51
CA ALA A 4 -38.62 -25.39 13.66
C ALA A 4 -37.89 -24.75 12.46
N ILE A 5 -36.56 -24.55 12.55
CA ILE A 5 -35.75 -23.89 11.53
C ILE A 5 -35.33 -24.90 10.44
N THR A 6 -35.20 -26.18 10.76
CA THR A 6 -34.81 -27.25 9.81
C THR A 6 -35.94 -27.70 8.88
N LEU A 7 -37.11 -27.10 8.90
CA LEU A 7 -38.28 -27.52 8.12
C LEU A 7 -38.79 -26.52 7.08
N SER A 8 -38.11 -25.40 6.84
CA SER A 8 -38.40 -24.49 5.72
C SER A 8 -37.47 -24.81 4.53
N GLU A 9 -37.97 -25.57 3.60
CA GLU A 9 -37.33 -25.73 2.27
C GLU A 9 -37.17 -24.34 1.63
N GLY A 10 -35.93 -23.85 1.50
CA GLY A 10 -35.59 -22.65 0.73
C GLY A 10 -34.85 -21.52 1.44
N ALA A 11 -34.31 -21.71 2.65
CA ALA A 11 -33.57 -20.68 3.41
C ALA A 11 -32.18 -21.17 3.85
N ASP A 12 -31.40 -21.70 2.91
CA ASP A 12 -30.11 -22.34 3.26
C ASP A 12 -28.98 -21.34 3.61
N ASP A 13 -28.98 -20.14 3.07
CA ASP A 13 -27.84 -19.22 3.24
C ASP A 13 -27.88 -18.36 4.52
N ASP A 14 -29.04 -18.13 5.11
CA ASP A 14 -29.20 -17.21 6.25
C ASP A 14 -29.60 -17.91 7.60
N ALA A 15 -29.80 -19.22 7.60
CA ALA A 15 -30.35 -19.94 8.77
C ALA A 15 -29.46 -19.83 10.02
N TRP A 16 -28.14 -19.87 9.85
CA TRP A 16 -27.19 -19.74 10.95
C TRP A 16 -27.15 -18.31 11.51
N ASP A 17 -27.09 -17.30 10.63
CA ASP A 17 -27.10 -15.89 11.01
C ASP A 17 -28.40 -15.48 11.70
N LEU A 18 -29.53 -15.98 11.20
CA LEU A 18 -30.82 -15.76 11.81
C LEU A 18 -30.91 -16.38 13.23
N LEU A 19 -30.28 -17.54 13.42
CA LEU A 19 -30.23 -18.21 14.73
C LEU A 19 -29.39 -17.40 15.73
N LEU A 20 -28.20 -16.91 15.32
CA LEU A 20 -27.33 -16.06 16.16
C LEU A 20 -28.03 -14.77 16.57
N GLN A 21 -28.68 -14.08 15.61
CA GLN A 21 -29.44 -12.85 15.87
C GLN A 21 -30.64 -13.08 16.78
N THR A 22 -31.40 -14.13 16.53
CA THR A 22 -32.64 -14.43 17.32
C THR A 22 -32.34 -14.80 18.76
N LEU A 23 -31.24 -15.49 19.01
CA LEU A 23 -30.85 -15.93 20.35
C LEU A 23 -29.92 -14.95 21.05
N ALA A 24 -29.41 -13.91 20.36
CA ALA A 24 -28.41 -12.94 20.85
C ALA A 24 -27.19 -13.63 21.50
N ILE A 25 -26.73 -14.73 20.89
CA ILE A 25 -25.60 -15.53 21.36
C ILE A 25 -24.35 -15.13 20.59
N ASP A 26 -23.21 -15.07 21.28
CA ASP A 26 -21.89 -14.90 20.66
C ASP A 26 -21.57 -16.09 19.72
N GLU A 27 -21.06 -15.79 18.52
CA GLU A 27 -20.75 -16.78 17.47
C GLU A 27 -19.85 -17.90 17.99
N HIS A 28 -18.80 -17.56 18.71
CA HIS A 28 -17.83 -18.53 19.21
C HIS A 28 -18.46 -19.55 20.15
N LYS A 29 -19.29 -19.08 21.09
CA LYS A 29 -20.01 -19.93 22.02
C LYS A 29 -21.08 -20.82 21.32
N ALA A 30 -21.69 -20.30 20.27
CA ALA A 30 -22.67 -21.06 19.49
C ALA A 30 -21.98 -22.18 18.71
N LEU A 31 -20.80 -21.93 18.13
CA LEU A 31 -20.02 -22.92 17.39
C LEU A 31 -19.42 -23.99 18.33
N GLU A 32 -18.96 -23.63 19.50
CA GLU A 32 -18.51 -24.59 20.54
C GLU A 32 -19.64 -25.51 20.98
N ALA A 33 -20.80 -24.95 21.31
CA ALA A 33 -21.98 -25.74 21.70
C ALA A 33 -22.48 -26.66 20.56
N TRP A 34 -22.35 -26.23 19.31
CA TRP A 34 -22.66 -27.05 18.14
C TRP A 34 -21.66 -28.21 17.99
N SER A 35 -20.36 -27.92 18.16
CA SER A 35 -19.28 -28.92 18.17
C SER A 35 -19.54 -30.02 19.19
N GLU A 36 -19.80 -29.66 20.46
CA GLU A 36 -20.13 -30.61 21.52
C GLU A 36 -21.30 -31.50 21.19
N ARG A 37 -22.30 -30.96 20.51
CA ARG A 37 -23.54 -31.68 20.20
C ARG A 37 -23.43 -32.60 18.98
N THR A 38 -22.64 -32.22 17.98
CA THR A 38 -22.51 -32.95 16.71
C THR A 38 -21.27 -33.86 16.69
N GLY A 39 -20.34 -33.67 17.60
CA GLY A 39 -19.06 -34.37 17.63
C GLY A 39 -18.05 -33.89 16.55
N LEU A 40 -18.38 -32.81 15.81
CA LEU A 40 -17.43 -32.20 14.86
C LEU A 40 -16.38 -31.41 15.62
N PRO A 41 -15.08 -31.46 15.21
CA PRO A 41 -14.02 -30.72 15.87
C PRO A 41 -14.24 -29.22 15.71
N PHE A 42 -13.89 -28.46 16.75
CA PHE A 42 -13.87 -26.99 16.75
C PHE A 42 -12.43 -26.49 16.86
N GLU A 43 -12.05 -25.56 15.98
CA GLU A 43 -10.76 -24.89 15.99
C GLU A 43 -10.91 -23.38 15.87
N ALA A 44 -10.45 -22.63 16.89
CA ALA A 44 -10.52 -21.16 16.86
C ALA A 44 -9.54 -20.55 15.84
N GLU A 45 -8.36 -21.17 15.67
CA GLU A 45 -7.30 -20.76 14.73
C GLU A 45 -6.80 -21.96 13.92
N PRO A 46 -7.47 -22.32 12.81
CA PRO A 46 -7.10 -23.47 12.01
C PRO A 46 -5.76 -23.22 11.29
N LYS A 47 -4.96 -24.29 11.16
CA LYS A 47 -3.75 -24.27 10.37
C LYS A 47 -4.06 -24.69 8.94
N LEU A 48 -3.56 -23.89 7.99
CA LEU A 48 -3.60 -24.21 6.58
C LEU A 48 -2.29 -24.94 6.22
N GLU A 49 -2.42 -26.12 5.61
CA GLU A 49 -1.31 -26.94 5.10
C GLU A 49 -1.24 -26.86 3.56
N GLU A 50 -0.04 -27.07 3.01
CA GLU A 50 0.15 -27.12 1.56
C GLU A 50 -0.66 -28.25 0.90
N SER A 51 -0.95 -29.32 1.61
CA SER A 51 -1.77 -30.45 1.17
C SER A 51 -3.21 -30.06 0.81
N ALA A 52 -3.71 -28.90 1.25
CA ALA A 52 -5.00 -28.36 0.88
C ALA A 52 -5.07 -27.76 -0.54
N GLY A 53 -3.97 -27.73 -1.29
CA GLY A 53 -3.86 -27.10 -2.61
C GLY A 53 -4.99 -27.48 -3.58
N ARG A 54 -5.37 -28.78 -3.64
CA ARG A 54 -6.46 -29.28 -4.50
C ARG A 54 -7.82 -28.61 -4.22
N PHE A 55 -8.14 -28.25 -2.98
CA PHE A 55 -9.34 -27.48 -2.68
C PHE A 55 -9.36 -26.14 -3.41
N TYR A 56 -8.26 -25.42 -3.32
CA TYR A 56 -8.12 -24.09 -3.92
C TYR A 56 -7.96 -24.14 -5.45
N GLU A 57 -7.69 -25.31 -6.01
CA GLU A 57 -7.69 -25.58 -7.46
C GLU A 57 -9.09 -25.74 -8.04
N LEU A 58 -9.90 -26.52 -7.39
CA LEU A 58 -11.18 -26.98 -7.91
C LEU A 58 -12.37 -26.14 -7.44
N VAL A 59 -12.28 -25.53 -6.24
CA VAL A 59 -13.33 -24.68 -5.67
C VAL A 59 -13.01 -23.21 -5.96
N SER A 60 -13.97 -22.46 -6.48
CA SER A 60 -13.77 -21.03 -6.74
C SER A 60 -13.75 -20.22 -5.44
N ALA A 61 -13.00 -19.10 -5.42
CA ALA A 61 -12.96 -18.20 -4.28
C ALA A 61 -14.35 -17.61 -3.93
N ASP A 62 -15.20 -17.41 -4.94
CA ASP A 62 -16.58 -16.95 -4.78
C ASP A 62 -17.41 -18.01 -4.04
N THR A 63 -17.32 -19.28 -4.46
CA THR A 63 -18.00 -20.39 -3.78
C THR A 63 -17.52 -20.54 -2.34
N ALA A 64 -16.19 -20.50 -2.13
CA ALA A 64 -15.59 -20.60 -0.80
C ALA A 64 -16.08 -19.48 0.14
N ARG A 65 -16.23 -18.26 -0.35
CA ARG A 65 -16.70 -17.12 0.43
C ARG A 65 -18.19 -17.11 0.65
N SER A 66 -18.98 -17.37 -0.40
CA SER A 66 -20.45 -17.39 -0.29
C SER A 66 -20.92 -18.43 0.71
N HIS A 67 -20.24 -19.57 0.75
CA HIS A 67 -20.58 -20.67 1.64
C HIS A 67 -19.71 -20.74 2.90
N GLN A 68 -18.79 -19.80 3.11
CA GLN A 68 -17.92 -19.74 4.29
C GLN A 68 -17.18 -21.06 4.53
N VAL A 69 -16.49 -21.58 3.49
CA VAL A 69 -15.75 -22.84 3.52
C VAL A 69 -14.31 -22.67 3.06
N ALA A 70 -13.36 -23.38 3.67
CA ALA A 70 -11.94 -23.34 3.30
C ALA A 70 -11.31 -24.72 3.46
N GLY A 71 -10.51 -25.18 2.50
CA GLY A 71 -9.66 -26.36 2.64
C GLY A 71 -8.54 -26.10 3.65
N LEU A 72 -8.32 -27.01 4.57
CA LEU A 72 -7.25 -26.89 5.58
C LEU A 72 -6.07 -27.84 5.32
N SER A 73 -6.36 -29.10 5.05
CA SER A 73 -5.37 -30.15 4.78
C SER A 73 -5.98 -31.30 4.01
N SER A 74 -5.17 -32.16 3.41
CA SER A 74 -5.61 -33.41 2.78
C SER A 74 -4.57 -34.50 2.95
N ASP A 75 -5.02 -35.72 3.18
CA ASP A 75 -4.18 -36.91 3.19
C ASP A 75 -4.18 -37.65 1.83
N GLY A 76 -4.80 -37.05 0.81
CA GLY A 76 -4.99 -37.62 -0.53
C GLY A 76 -6.28 -38.47 -0.66
N HIS A 77 -6.96 -38.81 0.43
CA HIS A 77 -8.21 -39.56 0.45
C HIS A 77 -9.37 -38.78 1.01
N VAL A 78 -9.10 -37.86 1.94
CA VAL A 78 -10.10 -37.01 2.58
C VAL A 78 -9.58 -35.57 2.61
N MET A 79 -10.46 -34.61 2.30
CA MET A 79 -10.17 -33.17 2.44
C MET A 79 -10.75 -32.69 3.75
N VAL A 80 -9.92 -32.05 4.59
CA VAL A 80 -10.38 -31.35 5.80
C VAL A 80 -10.86 -29.96 5.38
N VAL A 81 -12.12 -29.65 5.62
CA VAL A 81 -12.77 -28.38 5.24
C VAL A 81 -13.26 -27.65 6.48
N ALA A 82 -12.77 -26.42 6.66
CA ALA A 82 -13.28 -25.49 7.67
C ALA A 82 -14.60 -24.87 7.24
N THR A 83 -15.54 -24.72 8.16
CA THR A 83 -16.78 -23.99 7.94
C THR A 83 -17.22 -23.21 9.18
N SER A 84 -17.77 -22.00 8.96
CA SER A 84 -18.50 -21.25 9.99
C SER A 84 -20.00 -21.36 9.86
N GLN A 85 -20.51 -22.10 8.86
CA GLN A 85 -21.93 -22.32 8.60
C GLN A 85 -22.26 -23.83 8.56
N PRO A 86 -22.36 -24.49 9.71
CA PRO A 86 -22.48 -25.95 9.78
C PRO A 86 -23.84 -26.48 9.33
N LEU A 87 -24.81 -25.63 8.98
CA LEU A 87 -26.17 -25.98 8.59
C LEU A 87 -26.40 -26.04 7.06
N GLN A 88 -25.34 -26.21 6.26
CA GLN A 88 -25.42 -26.24 4.79
C GLN A 88 -25.01 -27.60 4.19
N PRO A 89 -25.78 -28.68 4.40
CA PRO A 89 -25.40 -30.02 3.91
C PRO A 89 -25.33 -30.09 2.37
N SER A 90 -26.13 -29.32 1.65
CA SER A 90 -26.09 -29.22 0.17
C SER A 90 -24.74 -28.73 -0.35
N VAL A 91 -24.13 -27.78 0.35
CA VAL A 91 -22.79 -27.23 0.02
C VAL A 91 -21.71 -28.29 0.22
N PHE A 92 -21.80 -29.08 1.27
CA PHE A 92 -20.81 -30.13 1.55
C PHE A 92 -20.87 -31.25 0.50
N SER A 93 -22.05 -31.66 0.07
CA SER A 93 -22.20 -32.61 -1.04
C SER A 93 -21.67 -32.06 -2.36
N MET A 94 -21.95 -30.78 -2.64
CA MET A 94 -21.38 -30.09 -3.83
C MET A 94 -19.85 -30.04 -3.77
N LEU A 95 -19.24 -29.85 -2.60
CA LEU A 95 -17.79 -29.84 -2.44
C LEU A 95 -17.20 -31.24 -2.63
N GLU A 96 -17.84 -32.30 -2.12
CA GLU A 96 -17.40 -33.68 -2.34
C GLU A 96 -17.42 -34.04 -3.82
N ASP A 97 -18.48 -33.64 -4.53
CA ASP A 97 -18.59 -33.85 -5.99
C ASP A 97 -17.51 -33.06 -6.76
N ALA A 98 -17.25 -31.79 -6.37
CA ALA A 98 -16.27 -30.94 -7.02
C ALA A 98 -14.82 -31.41 -6.80
N LEU A 99 -14.54 -31.94 -5.59
CA LEU A 99 -13.20 -32.40 -5.21
C LEU A 99 -12.94 -33.86 -5.63
N ASP A 100 -13.98 -34.59 -5.99
CA ASP A 100 -13.95 -36.05 -6.23
C ASP A 100 -13.30 -36.82 -5.07
N MET A 101 -13.65 -36.40 -3.84
CA MET A 101 -13.19 -37.04 -2.58
C MET A 101 -14.07 -36.68 -1.40
N PRO A 102 -14.15 -37.55 -0.38
CA PRO A 102 -14.86 -37.27 0.86
C PRO A 102 -14.28 -36.03 1.59
N ILE A 103 -15.13 -35.30 2.31
CA ILE A 103 -14.70 -34.19 3.15
C ILE A 103 -14.88 -34.52 4.62
N SER A 104 -13.99 -33.97 5.46
CA SER A 104 -14.11 -33.95 6.92
C SER A 104 -14.27 -32.52 7.38
N LEU A 105 -15.33 -32.21 8.12
CA LEU A 105 -15.65 -30.85 8.52
C LEU A 105 -14.99 -30.48 9.85
N VAL A 106 -14.45 -29.26 9.91
CA VAL A 106 -13.97 -28.59 11.13
C VAL A 106 -14.75 -27.30 11.30
N ILE A 107 -15.31 -27.08 12.48
CA ILE A 107 -16.07 -25.88 12.81
C ILE A 107 -15.09 -24.79 13.23
N VAL A 108 -15.21 -23.61 12.60
CA VAL A 108 -14.26 -22.53 12.76
C VAL A 108 -15.01 -21.18 12.79
N PRO A 109 -14.59 -20.19 13.57
CA PRO A 109 -15.18 -18.85 13.54
C PRO A 109 -15.09 -18.21 12.15
N ARG A 110 -16.09 -17.39 11.76
CA ARG A 110 -16.17 -16.73 10.43
C ARG A 110 -14.90 -15.95 10.06
N ALA A 111 -14.33 -15.21 11.01
CA ALA A 111 -13.09 -14.48 10.79
C ALA A 111 -11.89 -15.41 10.46
N ALA A 112 -11.84 -16.59 11.09
CA ALA A 112 -10.78 -17.57 10.84
C ALA A 112 -10.98 -18.31 9.50
N VAL A 113 -12.22 -18.62 9.11
CA VAL A 113 -12.54 -19.13 7.75
C VAL A 113 -12.13 -18.12 6.69
N ALA A 114 -12.50 -16.85 6.85
CA ALA A 114 -12.12 -15.79 5.90
C ALA A 114 -10.59 -15.66 5.75
N ASN A 115 -9.86 -15.78 6.86
CA ASN A 115 -8.40 -15.78 6.85
C ASN A 115 -7.82 -17.03 6.15
N ALA A 116 -8.42 -18.21 6.37
CA ALA A 116 -7.98 -19.44 5.70
C ALA A 116 -8.23 -19.39 4.20
N ILE A 117 -9.39 -18.89 3.75
CA ILE A 117 -9.70 -18.65 2.34
C ILE A 117 -8.64 -17.74 1.71
N ASN A 118 -8.38 -16.58 2.32
CA ASN A 118 -7.42 -15.62 1.78
C ASN A 118 -6.01 -16.25 1.66
N ARG A 119 -5.53 -16.93 2.70
CA ARG A 119 -4.21 -17.59 2.69
C ARG A 119 -4.13 -18.71 1.65
N GLY A 120 -5.18 -19.52 1.51
CA GLY A 120 -5.19 -20.66 0.59
C GLY A 120 -5.10 -20.22 -0.87
N TYR A 121 -5.84 -19.17 -1.24
CA TYR A 121 -5.72 -18.60 -2.59
C TYR A 121 -4.45 -17.73 -2.77
N GLU A 122 -3.84 -17.24 -1.69
CA GLU A 122 -2.57 -16.49 -1.72
C GLU A 122 -1.33 -17.38 -2.00
N GLN A 123 -1.37 -18.66 -1.70
CA GLN A 123 -0.22 -19.58 -1.87
C GLN A 123 0.02 -20.04 -3.32
N ARG A 124 -0.89 -19.76 -4.26
CA ARG A 124 -0.82 -20.26 -5.65
C ARG A 124 -0.05 -19.31 -6.57
N GLY A 125 1.28 -19.30 -6.47
CA GLY A 125 2.15 -18.44 -7.33
C GLY A 125 2.42 -18.95 -8.75
N ASP A 126 2.21 -20.25 -9.02
CA ASP A 126 2.66 -20.90 -10.27
C ASP A 126 1.65 -20.77 -11.43
N LEU A 127 0.47 -20.19 -11.19
CA LEU A 127 -0.65 -20.14 -12.13
C LEU A 127 -0.49 -19.18 -13.31
N VAL A 128 0.47 -18.26 -13.29
CA VAL A 128 0.63 -17.32 -14.41
C VAL A 128 1.17 -18.05 -15.63
N GLU A 129 2.12 -18.97 -15.45
CA GLU A 129 2.67 -19.76 -16.55
C GLU A 129 1.63 -20.72 -17.13
N GLU A 130 0.87 -21.42 -16.29
CA GLU A 130 -0.24 -22.30 -16.69
C GLU A 130 -1.34 -21.55 -17.47
N ILE A 131 -1.73 -20.35 -17.01
CA ILE A 131 -2.73 -19.53 -17.70
C ILE A 131 -2.21 -19.04 -19.06
N VAL A 132 -0.92 -18.76 -19.19
CA VAL A 132 -0.32 -18.34 -20.47
C VAL A 132 -0.33 -19.48 -21.50
N GLU A 133 -0.10 -20.72 -21.06
CA GLU A 133 -0.14 -21.90 -21.94
C GLU A 133 -1.56 -22.19 -22.45
N ASP A 134 -2.60 -21.94 -21.65
CA ASP A 134 -4.01 -22.14 -21.98
C ASP A 134 -4.62 -21.03 -22.86
N LEU A 135 -3.89 -19.96 -23.17
CA LEU A 135 -4.42 -18.84 -23.95
C LEU A 135 -4.52 -19.20 -25.45
N PRO A 136 -5.68 -18.98 -26.10
CA PRO A 136 -5.80 -19.15 -27.55
C PRO A 136 -4.89 -18.15 -28.25
N LEU A 137 -4.26 -18.60 -29.36
CA LEU A 137 -3.29 -17.80 -30.12
C LEU A 137 -3.93 -16.73 -31.05
N ASP A 138 -5.25 -16.62 -31.10
CA ASP A 138 -5.95 -15.61 -31.91
C ASP A 138 -6.03 -14.26 -31.20
N GLU A 139 -5.20 -13.32 -31.67
CA GLU A 139 -5.10 -11.96 -31.10
C GLU A 139 -6.42 -11.16 -31.18
N GLY A 140 -7.23 -11.39 -32.17
CA GLY A 140 -8.50 -10.70 -32.38
C GLY A 140 -9.55 -11.09 -31.35
N GLU A 141 -9.68 -12.37 -31.08
CA GLU A 141 -10.61 -12.90 -30.07
C GLU A 141 -10.18 -12.51 -28.66
N ILE A 142 -8.88 -12.56 -28.34
CA ILE A 142 -8.33 -12.16 -27.06
C ILE A 142 -8.58 -10.66 -26.80
N ALA A 143 -8.33 -9.80 -27.79
CA ALA A 143 -8.54 -8.36 -27.67
C ALA A 143 -10.03 -8.00 -27.49
N ALA A 144 -10.92 -8.66 -28.25
CA ALA A 144 -12.36 -8.48 -28.14
C ALA A 144 -12.90 -8.92 -26.77
N ALA A 145 -12.43 -10.07 -26.27
CA ALA A 145 -12.80 -10.56 -24.95
C ALA A 145 -12.31 -9.65 -23.82
N ALA A 146 -11.08 -9.12 -23.93
CA ALA A 146 -10.53 -8.18 -22.94
C ALA A 146 -11.31 -6.85 -22.89
N ALA A 147 -11.77 -6.36 -24.04
CA ALA A 147 -12.52 -5.12 -24.17
C ALA A 147 -13.99 -5.25 -23.69
N SER A 148 -14.63 -6.41 -23.92
CA SER A 148 -16.05 -6.63 -23.57
C SER A 148 -16.28 -6.92 -22.09
N ALA A 149 -15.25 -7.30 -21.34
CA ALA A 149 -15.36 -7.65 -19.94
C ALA A 149 -15.41 -6.37 -19.06
N GLY A 150 -16.48 -6.22 -18.32
CA GLY A 150 -16.66 -5.13 -17.35
C GLY A 150 -15.56 -5.05 -16.27
N LYS A 151 -15.66 -4.08 -15.37
CA LYS A 151 -14.71 -3.91 -14.26
C LYS A 151 -14.71 -5.13 -13.36
N ALA A 152 -13.55 -5.78 -13.18
CA ALA A 152 -13.39 -6.80 -12.14
C ALA A 152 -13.14 -6.08 -10.81
N THR A 153 -14.06 -6.20 -9.88
CA THR A 153 -13.93 -5.60 -8.54
C THR A 153 -13.23 -6.53 -7.53
N ASP A 154 -13.24 -7.85 -7.78
CA ASP A 154 -12.55 -8.83 -6.93
C ASP A 154 -11.63 -9.72 -7.76
N LEU A 155 -10.34 -9.68 -7.47
CA LEU A 155 -9.31 -10.44 -8.20
C LEU A 155 -9.32 -11.94 -7.86
N LEU A 156 -9.95 -12.37 -6.77
CA LEU A 156 -10.03 -13.78 -6.39
C LEU A 156 -11.21 -14.50 -7.05
N ALA A 157 -12.17 -13.78 -7.63
CA ALA A 157 -13.31 -14.36 -8.38
C ALA A 157 -12.89 -14.73 -9.83
N MET A 158 -11.87 -15.58 -10.00
CA MET A 158 -11.21 -15.79 -11.30
C MET A 158 -11.80 -16.90 -12.17
N ALA A 159 -12.48 -17.89 -11.59
CA ALA A 159 -12.87 -19.14 -12.28
C ALA A 159 -13.81 -18.95 -13.49
N ARG A 160 -14.55 -17.82 -13.56
CA ARG A 160 -15.51 -17.52 -14.65
C ARG A 160 -15.04 -16.42 -15.60
N GLN A 161 -13.77 -16.00 -15.52
CA GLN A 161 -13.26 -14.90 -16.32
C GLN A 161 -12.57 -15.37 -17.60
N THR A 162 -12.55 -14.50 -18.62
CA THR A 162 -11.79 -14.80 -19.83
C THR A 162 -10.28 -14.93 -19.51
N PRO A 163 -9.53 -15.72 -20.28
CA PRO A 163 -8.12 -15.99 -19.98
C PRO A 163 -7.25 -14.73 -19.79
N VAL A 164 -7.47 -13.68 -20.60
CA VAL A 164 -6.73 -12.40 -20.45
C VAL A 164 -7.03 -11.69 -19.13
N ILE A 165 -8.29 -11.76 -18.68
CA ILE A 165 -8.66 -11.18 -17.39
C ILE A 165 -8.01 -11.93 -16.24
N ARG A 166 -8.02 -13.26 -16.32
CA ARG A 166 -7.34 -14.14 -15.36
C ARG A 166 -5.85 -13.80 -15.30
N LEU A 167 -5.18 -13.66 -16.46
CA LEU A 167 -3.76 -13.31 -16.55
C LEU A 167 -3.46 -11.95 -15.88
N VAL A 168 -4.23 -10.90 -16.20
CA VAL A 168 -4.04 -9.57 -15.60
C VAL A 168 -4.28 -9.61 -14.08
N ASN A 169 -5.32 -10.31 -13.64
CA ASN A 169 -5.62 -10.46 -12.22
C ASN A 169 -4.50 -11.21 -11.48
N MET A 170 -3.95 -12.27 -12.10
CA MET A 170 -2.82 -13.02 -11.54
C MET A 170 -1.55 -12.17 -11.45
N ILE A 171 -1.26 -11.36 -12.48
CA ILE A 171 -0.11 -10.44 -12.44
C ILE A 171 -0.26 -9.46 -11.27
N LEU A 172 -1.46 -8.89 -11.08
CA LEU A 172 -1.71 -7.96 -9.97
C LEU A 172 -1.64 -8.67 -8.61
N PHE A 173 -2.21 -9.86 -8.52
CA PHE A 173 -2.17 -10.67 -7.31
C PHE A 173 -0.74 -11.01 -6.90
N GLU A 174 0.07 -11.50 -7.84
CA GLU A 174 1.47 -11.85 -7.60
C GLU A 174 2.30 -10.61 -7.22
N ALA A 175 2.05 -9.46 -7.86
CA ALA A 175 2.70 -8.21 -7.48
C ALA A 175 2.40 -7.84 -6.03
N LEU A 176 1.15 -7.99 -5.57
CA LEU A 176 0.75 -7.71 -4.20
C LEU A 176 1.30 -8.74 -3.21
N ARG A 177 1.35 -10.02 -3.58
CA ARG A 177 1.99 -11.07 -2.78
C ARG A 177 3.47 -10.75 -2.52
N GLN A 178 4.17 -10.27 -3.54
CA GLN A 178 5.57 -9.83 -3.44
C GLN A 178 5.71 -8.41 -2.84
N ARG A 179 4.64 -7.75 -2.43
CA ARG A 179 4.63 -6.36 -1.92
C ARG A 179 5.25 -5.38 -2.91
N ALA A 180 5.00 -5.57 -4.18
CA ALA A 180 5.46 -4.63 -5.21
C ALA A 180 4.74 -3.28 -5.08
N SER A 181 5.49 -2.19 -5.19
CA SER A 181 4.94 -0.84 -5.27
C SER A 181 4.45 -0.50 -6.67
N ASP A 182 5.12 -1.05 -7.70
CA ASP A 182 4.78 -0.77 -9.09
C ASP A 182 4.90 -2.05 -9.94
N VAL A 183 3.99 -2.18 -10.92
CA VAL A 183 4.04 -3.19 -11.98
C VAL A 183 4.35 -2.49 -13.29
N HIS A 184 5.35 -2.96 -14.00
CA HIS A 184 5.75 -2.45 -15.32
C HIS A 184 5.41 -3.49 -16.38
N VAL A 185 4.53 -3.15 -17.30
CA VAL A 185 4.25 -3.91 -18.53
C VAL A 185 4.99 -3.23 -19.67
N HIS A 186 6.02 -3.87 -20.21
CA HIS A 186 6.95 -3.25 -21.14
C HIS A 186 7.12 -4.11 -22.41
N PRO A 187 6.41 -3.80 -23.49
CA PRO A 187 6.68 -4.38 -24.81
C PRO A 187 8.08 -4.02 -25.27
N MET A 188 8.84 -5.01 -25.70
CA MET A 188 10.16 -4.90 -26.30
C MET A 188 10.10 -5.50 -27.72
N GLU A 189 11.15 -5.39 -28.48
CA GLU A 189 11.20 -5.89 -29.87
C GLU A 189 10.76 -7.36 -30.01
N THR A 190 11.20 -8.22 -29.11
CA THR A 190 11.01 -9.68 -29.21
C THR A 190 10.20 -10.28 -28.07
N ARG A 191 9.86 -9.53 -27.03
CA ARG A 191 9.20 -10.04 -25.82
C ARG A 191 8.38 -8.98 -25.10
N LEU A 192 7.40 -9.44 -24.34
CA LEU A 192 6.71 -8.62 -23.35
C LEU A 192 7.37 -8.86 -21.98
N ALA A 193 7.96 -7.81 -21.37
CA ALA A 193 8.57 -7.92 -20.07
C ALA A 193 7.63 -7.37 -19.00
N ILE A 194 7.20 -8.21 -18.06
CA ILE A 194 6.48 -7.81 -16.85
C ILE A 194 7.47 -7.80 -15.69
N ARG A 195 7.60 -6.65 -15.04
CA ARG A 195 8.56 -6.43 -13.96
C ARG A 195 7.88 -5.79 -12.76
N PHE A 196 8.28 -6.21 -11.57
CA PHE A 196 7.79 -5.69 -10.30
C PHE A 196 8.85 -4.83 -9.62
N ARG A 197 8.43 -3.71 -9.06
CA ARG A 197 9.29 -2.93 -8.17
C ARG A 197 9.04 -3.39 -6.74
N VAL A 198 9.97 -4.15 -6.18
CA VAL A 198 9.90 -4.66 -4.81
C VAL A 198 11.02 -4.02 -4.01
N ASP A 199 10.68 -3.40 -2.89
CA ASP A 199 11.61 -2.67 -2.01
C ASP A 199 12.52 -1.69 -2.77
N GLY A 200 11.94 -0.99 -3.76
CA GLY A 200 12.63 0.00 -4.59
C GLY A 200 13.42 -0.58 -5.78
N ILE A 201 13.61 -1.91 -5.86
CA ILE A 201 14.34 -2.57 -6.94
C ILE A 201 13.37 -3.14 -7.96
N LEU A 202 13.65 -2.87 -9.26
CA LEU A 202 12.88 -3.41 -10.37
C LEU A 202 13.40 -4.81 -10.73
N LYS A 203 12.57 -5.85 -10.53
CA LYS A 203 12.89 -7.25 -10.81
C LYS A 203 12.02 -7.79 -11.94
N GLY A 204 12.56 -8.69 -12.78
CA GLY A 204 11.77 -9.47 -13.74
C GLY A 204 10.80 -10.40 -13.01
N ALA A 205 9.56 -10.44 -13.46
CA ALA A 205 8.53 -11.33 -12.92
C ALA A 205 8.11 -12.36 -13.97
N PHE A 206 7.58 -11.90 -15.11
CA PHE A 206 7.06 -12.77 -16.17
C PHE A 206 7.50 -12.26 -17.55
N SER A 207 7.51 -13.15 -18.55
CA SER A 207 7.76 -12.81 -19.95
C SER A 207 6.74 -13.52 -20.85
N PRO A 208 5.45 -13.14 -20.80
CA PRO A 208 4.45 -13.74 -21.69
C PRO A 208 4.73 -13.40 -23.16
N PRO A 209 4.12 -14.12 -24.11
CA PRO A 209 4.23 -13.84 -25.53
C PRO A 209 3.90 -12.37 -25.87
N LEU A 210 4.66 -11.77 -26.79
CA LEU A 210 4.47 -10.37 -27.18
C LEU A 210 3.06 -10.12 -27.76
N SER A 211 2.47 -11.12 -28.42
CA SER A 211 1.11 -11.09 -28.96
C SER A 211 0.02 -10.74 -27.93
N LEU A 212 0.28 -10.99 -26.65
CA LEU A 212 -0.65 -10.66 -25.57
C LEU A 212 -0.58 -9.19 -25.13
N ALA A 213 0.42 -8.42 -25.58
CA ALA A 213 0.58 -7.03 -25.14
C ALA A 213 -0.64 -6.13 -25.45
N PRO A 214 -1.28 -6.19 -26.65
CA PRO A 214 -2.47 -5.40 -26.94
C PRO A 214 -3.67 -5.76 -26.05
N ALA A 215 -3.85 -7.05 -25.77
CA ALA A 215 -4.96 -7.52 -24.96
C ALA A 215 -4.82 -7.14 -23.48
N ILE A 216 -3.61 -7.27 -22.92
CA ILE A 216 -3.28 -6.83 -21.56
C ILE A 216 -3.47 -5.32 -21.44
N SER A 217 -2.98 -4.54 -22.44
CA SER A 217 -3.17 -3.09 -22.48
C SER A 217 -4.64 -2.71 -22.49
N SER A 218 -5.44 -3.30 -23.38
CA SER A 218 -6.88 -3.06 -23.48
C SER A 218 -7.59 -3.39 -22.16
N ARG A 219 -7.27 -4.52 -21.52
CA ARG A 219 -7.87 -4.89 -20.24
C ARG A 219 -7.53 -3.89 -19.12
N LEU A 220 -6.28 -3.46 -19.02
CA LEU A 220 -5.84 -2.47 -18.02
C LEU A 220 -6.52 -1.10 -18.26
N LYS A 221 -6.67 -0.68 -19.51
CA LYS A 221 -7.42 0.54 -19.86
C LYS A 221 -8.90 0.45 -19.47
N VAL A 222 -9.56 -0.68 -19.75
CA VAL A 222 -10.96 -0.91 -19.33
C VAL A 222 -11.10 -0.80 -17.82
N MET A 223 -10.20 -1.41 -17.06
CA MET A 223 -10.23 -1.37 -15.60
C MET A 223 -10.13 0.04 -15.04
N THR A 224 -9.47 0.95 -15.76
CA THR A 224 -9.19 2.34 -15.33
C THR A 224 -9.98 3.39 -16.11
N GLU A 225 -10.99 2.97 -16.89
CA GLU A 225 -11.87 3.86 -17.70
C GLU A 225 -11.12 4.71 -18.73
N LEU A 226 -10.03 4.17 -19.28
CA LEU A 226 -9.26 4.84 -20.33
C LEU A 226 -9.77 4.46 -21.73
N ASP A 227 -9.46 5.31 -22.71
CA ASP A 227 -9.83 5.10 -24.12
C ASP A 227 -8.97 3.98 -24.75
N ILE A 228 -9.62 2.86 -25.09
CA ILE A 228 -8.98 1.69 -25.71
C ILE A 228 -8.55 1.99 -27.15
N ALA A 229 -9.32 2.81 -27.86
CA ALA A 229 -9.07 3.13 -29.28
C ALA A 229 -7.85 4.04 -29.44
N ASN A 230 -7.60 4.91 -28.47
CA ASN A 230 -6.46 5.80 -28.51
C ASN A 230 -5.19 5.10 -28.03
N ARG A 231 -4.32 4.73 -28.97
CA ARG A 231 -3.02 4.08 -28.72
C ARG A 231 -1.82 4.98 -29.03
N HIS A 232 -2.08 6.25 -29.33
CA HIS A 232 -1.06 7.18 -29.85
C HIS A 232 -0.72 8.31 -28.90
N SER A 233 -1.50 8.51 -27.83
CA SER A 233 -1.24 9.54 -26.82
C SER A 233 -1.12 8.94 -25.41
N PRO A 234 -0.36 9.59 -24.52
CA PRO A 234 -0.30 9.21 -23.12
C PRO A 234 -1.68 9.30 -22.45
N GLN A 235 -1.97 8.37 -21.56
CA GLN A 235 -3.21 8.34 -20.78
C GLN A 235 -2.89 7.96 -19.33
N ASP A 236 -3.57 8.61 -18.40
CA ASP A 236 -3.49 8.31 -16.97
C ASP A 236 -4.89 8.00 -16.43
N GLY A 237 -5.01 6.95 -15.64
CA GLY A 237 -6.25 6.51 -15.05
C GLY A 237 -6.06 5.93 -13.65
N GLN A 238 -7.18 5.69 -12.98
CA GLN A 238 -7.15 5.10 -11.65
C GLN A 238 -8.34 4.18 -11.44
N THR A 239 -8.15 3.16 -10.61
CA THR A 239 -9.22 2.26 -10.18
C THR A 239 -8.94 1.73 -8.80
N THR A 240 -9.97 1.19 -8.13
CA THR A 240 -9.82 0.47 -6.87
C THR A 240 -10.25 -0.97 -7.09
N VAL A 241 -9.39 -1.91 -6.71
CA VAL A 241 -9.70 -3.34 -6.74
C VAL A 241 -9.75 -3.92 -5.33
N ARG A 242 -10.52 -5.00 -5.14
CA ARG A 242 -10.56 -5.75 -3.88
C ARG A 242 -9.84 -7.07 -4.03
N ILE A 243 -9.08 -7.42 -3.00
CA ILE A 243 -8.49 -8.76 -2.85
C ILE A 243 -8.79 -9.22 -1.42
N GLY A 244 -9.78 -10.08 -1.29
CA GLY A 244 -10.29 -10.43 0.02
C GLY A 244 -10.84 -9.23 0.77
N SER A 245 -10.32 -8.98 1.95
CA SER A 245 -10.66 -7.81 2.77
C SER A 245 -9.85 -6.55 2.41
N ARG A 246 -8.81 -6.69 1.58
CA ARG A 246 -7.92 -5.57 1.22
C ARG A 246 -8.50 -4.75 0.08
N ARG A 247 -8.36 -3.44 0.19
CA ARG A 247 -8.71 -2.47 -0.84
C ARG A 247 -7.44 -1.86 -1.39
N ILE A 248 -7.20 -2.03 -2.70
CA ILE A 248 -5.98 -1.62 -3.40
C ILE A 248 -6.35 -0.55 -4.41
N ASP A 249 -5.80 0.64 -4.26
CA ASP A 249 -5.90 1.67 -5.29
C ASP A 249 -4.79 1.48 -6.31
N ILE A 250 -5.16 1.49 -7.58
CA ILE A 250 -4.26 1.32 -8.72
C ILE A 250 -4.27 2.62 -9.51
N ARG A 251 -3.10 3.22 -9.68
CA ARG A 251 -2.89 4.33 -10.62
C ARG A 251 -2.16 3.79 -11.84
N LEU A 252 -2.72 3.99 -13.00
CA LEU A 252 -2.21 3.51 -14.26
C LEU A 252 -1.69 4.68 -15.09
N SER A 253 -0.49 4.55 -15.64
CA SER A 253 0.03 5.44 -16.68
C SER A 253 0.39 4.61 -17.91
N VAL A 254 -0.13 5.02 -19.06
CA VAL A 254 0.08 4.40 -20.36
C VAL A 254 0.80 5.38 -21.27
N ILE A 255 1.89 4.96 -21.88
CA ILE A 255 2.60 5.75 -22.90
C ILE A 255 2.81 4.93 -24.17
N PRO A 256 2.62 5.52 -25.37
CA PRO A 256 2.96 4.86 -26.61
C PRO A 256 4.47 4.74 -26.76
N THR A 257 4.94 3.57 -27.22
CA THR A 257 6.35 3.33 -27.56
C THR A 257 6.44 2.66 -28.92
N ILE A 258 7.65 2.53 -29.49
CA ILE A 258 7.86 1.93 -30.81
C ILE A 258 7.42 0.46 -30.89
N PHE A 259 7.41 -0.27 -29.77
CA PHE A 259 7.01 -1.69 -29.71
C PHE A 259 5.62 -1.91 -29.10
N GLY A 260 4.84 -0.85 -28.88
CA GLY A 260 3.51 -0.91 -28.29
C GLY A 260 3.35 -0.01 -27.06
N GLU A 261 2.27 -0.17 -26.36
CA GLU A 261 1.97 0.65 -25.19
C GLU A 261 2.75 0.16 -23.96
N ARG A 262 3.60 1.01 -23.41
CA ARG A 262 4.24 0.77 -22.13
C ARG A 262 3.32 1.23 -21.01
N ILE A 263 3.13 0.37 -20.01
CA ILE A 263 2.22 0.62 -18.90
C ILE A 263 2.97 0.52 -17.58
N VAL A 264 2.67 1.44 -16.67
CA VAL A 264 3.10 1.38 -15.28
C VAL A 264 1.87 1.48 -14.39
N LEU A 265 1.72 0.49 -13.51
CA LEU A 265 0.69 0.50 -12.47
C LEU A 265 1.37 0.75 -11.13
N ARG A 266 0.94 1.78 -10.41
CA ARG A 266 1.30 1.98 -9.01
C ARG A 266 0.23 1.37 -8.13
N LEU A 267 0.63 0.51 -7.21
CA LEU A 267 -0.25 -0.21 -6.29
C LEU A 267 -0.18 0.45 -4.91
N LEU A 268 -1.33 0.87 -4.40
CA LEU A 268 -1.47 1.52 -3.09
C LEU A 268 -2.41 0.69 -2.23
N ASP A 269 -1.86 -0.11 -1.34
CA ASP A 269 -2.64 -0.92 -0.40
C ASP A 269 -3.12 -0.05 0.76
N GLN A 270 -4.42 0.25 0.79
CA GLN A 270 -5.05 1.05 1.85
C GLN A 270 -5.13 0.31 3.20
N SER A 271 -4.95 -1.01 3.21
CA SER A 271 -4.99 -1.82 4.41
C SER A 271 -3.63 -1.92 5.13
N GLN A 272 -2.57 -1.37 4.54
CA GLN A 272 -1.26 -1.39 5.20
C GLN A 272 -1.35 -0.64 6.51
N THR A 273 -0.82 -1.26 7.56
CA THR A 273 -0.79 -0.73 8.91
C THR A 273 -0.18 0.67 8.89
N ARG A 274 -0.91 1.64 9.42
CA ARG A 274 -0.39 3.00 9.63
C ARG A 274 0.85 2.87 10.49
N LEU A 275 2.01 3.24 9.95
CA LEU A 275 3.26 3.23 10.69
C LEU A 275 3.25 4.36 11.70
N ASP A 276 3.57 4.03 12.95
CA ASP A 276 3.84 5.04 13.98
C ASP A 276 5.30 5.53 13.86
N LEU A 277 5.63 6.64 14.48
CA LEU A 277 7.00 7.17 14.53
C LEU A 277 7.99 6.14 15.08
N ASP A 278 7.56 5.27 16.00
CA ASP A 278 8.36 4.19 16.54
C ASP A 278 8.78 3.16 15.49
N ASP A 279 7.95 2.95 14.46
CA ASP A 279 8.18 1.98 13.39
C ASP A 279 9.12 2.51 12.29
N LEU A 280 9.36 3.83 12.25
CA LEU A 280 10.15 4.46 11.18
C LEU A 280 11.66 4.26 11.32
N GLY A 281 12.11 3.68 12.43
CA GLY A 281 13.52 3.39 12.68
C GLY A 281 14.36 4.63 13.06
N MET A 282 13.75 5.71 13.53
CA MET A 282 14.46 6.84 14.13
C MET A 282 15.05 6.47 15.49
N SER A 283 16.22 7.00 15.81
CA SER A 283 16.73 6.92 17.18
C SER A 283 15.79 7.65 18.15
N LYS A 284 15.67 7.17 19.39
CA LYS A 284 14.79 7.80 20.41
C LYS A 284 15.14 9.27 20.65
N LYS A 285 16.44 9.64 20.55
CA LYS A 285 16.89 11.02 20.66
C LYS A 285 16.33 11.87 19.50
N MET A 286 16.49 11.40 18.27
CA MET A 286 16.01 12.12 17.09
C MET A 286 14.48 12.22 17.08
N GLN A 287 13.80 11.15 17.47
CA GLN A 287 12.34 11.13 17.61
C GLN A 287 11.86 12.18 18.62
N GLY A 288 12.51 12.27 19.79
CA GLY A 288 12.21 13.30 20.81
C GLY A 288 12.42 14.70 20.24
N GLN A 289 13.54 14.95 19.60
CA GLN A 289 13.82 16.26 18.97
C GLN A 289 12.79 16.63 17.89
N LEU A 290 12.35 15.66 17.07
CA LEU A 290 11.32 15.90 16.06
C LEU A 290 9.98 16.25 16.73
N MET A 291 9.60 15.52 17.78
CA MET A 291 8.35 15.79 18.52
C MET A 291 8.39 17.13 19.22
N ASP A 292 9.51 17.54 19.81
CA ASP A 292 9.68 18.87 20.40
C ASP A 292 9.45 20.00 19.37
N LEU A 293 9.75 19.74 18.08
CA LEU A 293 9.44 20.67 17.00
C LEU A 293 7.95 20.64 16.63
N VAL A 294 7.34 19.43 16.54
CA VAL A 294 5.94 19.23 16.16
C VAL A 294 4.97 19.79 17.19
N ASP A 295 5.35 19.79 18.45
CA ASP A 295 4.52 20.31 19.57
C ASP A 295 4.53 21.83 19.66
N ARG A 296 5.37 22.52 18.88
CA ARG A 296 5.40 23.99 18.87
C ARG A 296 4.11 24.57 18.29
N PRO A 297 3.68 25.73 18.75
CA PRO A 297 2.45 26.36 18.29
C PRO A 297 2.54 26.85 16.84
N ASN A 298 3.71 27.25 16.38
CA ASN A 298 3.94 27.78 15.04
C ASN A 298 5.37 27.51 14.56
N GLY A 299 5.58 27.66 13.26
CA GLY A 299 6.87 27.42 12.61
C GLY A 299 6.75 26.42 11.46
N ILE A 300 7.86 26.17 10.78
CA ILE A 300 7.94 25.22 9.68
C ILE A 300 8.91 24.10 10.02
N VAL A 301 8.47 22.86 9.84
CA VAL A 301 9.35 21.69 9.77
C VAL A 301 9.28 21.11 8.37
N LEU A 302 10.44 20.95 7.74
CA LEU A 302 10.54 20.36 6.40
C LEU A 302 10.98 18.92 6.47
N VAL A 303 10.35 18.07 5.65
CA VAL A 303 10.81 16.72 5.39
C VAL A 303 11.31 16.65 3.96
N THR A 304 12.56 16.25 3.75
CA THR A 304 13.18 16.23 2.43
C THR A 304 13.73 14.87 2.06
N GLY A 305 13.96 14.68 0.76
CA GLY A 305 14.48 13.46 0.17
C GLY A 305 13.91 13.23 -1.23
N PRO A 306 14.44 12.26 -1.99
CA PRO A 306 13.92 11.91 -3.31
C PRO A 306 12.52 11.33 -3.24
N THR A 307 11.91 11.15 -4.40
CA THR A 307 10.65 10.41 -4.53
C THR A 307 10.82 8.98 -4.01
N GLY A 308 9.86 8.51 -3.23
CA GLY A 308 9.90 7.17 -2.64
C GLY A 308 10.80 7.04 -1.40
N SER A 309 11.29 8.14 -0.80
CA SER A 309 12.06 8.10 0.45
C SER A 309 11.20 7.96 1.72
N GLY A 310 9.88 7.91 1.59
CA GLY A 310 8.96 7.74 2.73
C GLY A 310 8.52 9.04 3.42
N LYS A 311 8.71 10.20 2.78
CA LYS A 311 8.36 11.52 3.37
C LYS A 311 6.91 11.59 3.85
N THR A 312 5.96 11.19 3.02
CA THR A 312 4.52 11.20 3.35
C THR A 312 4.23 10.31 4.57
N THR A 313 4.84 9.12 4.62
CA THR A 313 4.70 8.19 5.76
C THR A 313 5.15 8.85 7.06
N THR A 314 6.32 9.52 7.03
CA THR A 314 6.86 10.22 8.20
C THR A 314 5.98 11.40 8.61
N LEU A 315 5.50 12.21 7.65
CA LEU A 315 4.59 13.31 7.93
C LEU A 315 3.27 12.83 8.50
N TYR A 316 2.70 11.75 7.96
CA TYR A 316 1.47 11.17 8.48
C TYR A 316 1.66 10.58 9.89
N ALA A 317 2.82 9.97 10.15
CA ALA A 317 3.17 9.51 11.51
C ALA A 317 3.30 10.69 12.49
N CYS A 318 3.87 11.84 12.08
CA CYS A 318 3.88 13.06 12.87
C CYS A 318 2.44 13.57 13.15
N LEU A 319 1.58 13.63 12.11
CA LEU A 319 0.17 14.02 12.28
C LEU A 319 -0.59 13.07 13.21
N GLY A 320 -0.21 11.78 13.21
CA GLY A 320 -0.78 10.76 14.10
C GLY A 320 -0.55 11.05 15.60
N ARG A 321 0.53 11.76 15.93
CA ARG A 321 0.89 12.13 17.32
C ARG A 321 0.26 13.44 17.79
N ILE A 322 -0.25 14.26 16.89
CA ILE A 322 -0.92 15.53 17.23
C ILE A 322 -2.31 15.23 17.79
N ASP A 323 -2.65 15.89 18.90
CA ASP A 323 -4.01 15.79 19.46
C ASP A 323 -5.02 16.50 18.56
N ARG A 324 -5.72 15.72 17.76
CA ARG A 324 -6.72 16.16 16.77
C ARG A 324 -8.09 16.52 17.38
N ASN A 325 -8.24 16.37 18.68
CA ASN A 325 -9.44 16.83 19.41
C ASN A 325 -9.33 18.30 19.82
N THR A 326 -8.10 18.78 19.99
CA THR A 326 -7.81 20.14 20.45
C THR A 326 -7.14 21.01 19.39
N ARG A 327 -6.61 20.42 18.31
CA ARG A 327 -5.95 21.13 17.20
C ARG A 327 -6.63 20.81 15.87
N ASN A 328 -6.98 21.84 15.10
CA ASN A 328 -7.52 21.71 13.76
C ASN A 328 -6.39 21.42 12.78
N VAL A 329 -6.35 20.18 12.26
CA VAL A 329 -5.30 19.70 11.34
C VAL A 329 -5.85 19.62 9.93
N MET A 330 -5.18 20.27 8.98
CA MET A 330 -5.58 20.29 7.58
C MET A 330 -4.40 19.97 6.68
N THR A 331 -4.67 19.35 5.53
CA THR A 331 -3.63 19.04 4.54
C THR A 331 -4.00 19.52 3.14
N ILE A 332 -2.99 19.79 2.31
CA ILE A 332 -3.11 19.91 0.86
C ILE A 332 -2.06 19.04 0.19
N GLU A 333 -2.49 18.12 -0.69
CA GLU A 333 -1.68 17.00 -1.19
C GLU A 333 -1.93 16.75 -2.68
N ASP A 334 -0.94 16.16 -3.37
CA ASP A 334 -1.04 15.80 -4.80
C ASP A 334 -0.48 14.40 -5.08
N PRO A 335 -1.33 13.37 -4.97
CA PRO A 335 -2.65 13.35 -4.34
C PRO A 335 -2.57 12.93 -2.86
N VAL A 336 -3.73 12.86 -2.19
CA VAL A 336 -3.87 12.19 -0.88
C VAL A 336 -3.54 10.71 -1.03
N GLU A 337 -2.62 10.19 -0.19
CA GLU A 337 -2.17 8.79 -0.27
C GLU A 337 -3.16 7.84 0.42
N TYR A 338 -3.61 8.17 1.62
CA TYR A 338 -4.68 7.47 2.32
C TYR A 338 -5.39 8.38 3.32
N HIS A 339 -6.59 8.00 3.67
CA HIS A 339 -7.42 8.80 4.56
C HIS A 339 -6.95 8.76 6.01
N LEU A 340 -6.90 9.94 6.65
CA LEU A 340 -6.58 10.10 8.06
C LEU A 340 -7.83 10.56 8.82
N ASP A 341 -8.16 9.85 9.90
CA ASP A 341 -9.33 10.18 10.71
C ASP A 341 -9.15 11.52 11.41
N ASN A 342 -10.21 12.33 11.45
CA ASN A 342 -10.24 13.66 12.06
C ASN A 342 -9.22 14.66 11.48
N ILE A 343 -8.87 14.51 10.19
CA ILE A 343 -8.02 15.44 9.44
C ILE A 343 -8.75 15.85 8.17
N SER A 344 -8.81 17.13 7.88
CA SER A 344 -9.38 17.65 6.62
C SER A 344 -8.32 17.63 5.53
N GLN A 345 -8.38 16.62 4.63
CA GLN A 345 -7.41 16.44 3.57
C GLN A 345 -7.96 17.01 2.25
N MET A 346 -7.32 18.05 1.71
CA MET A 346 -7.62 18.63 0.41
C MET A 346 -6.68 18.06 -0.64
N GLN A 347 -7.24 17.62 -1.76
CA GLN A 347 -6.45 17.13 -2.90
C GLN A 347 -6.34 18.18 -3.98
N VAL A 348 -5.14 18.37 -4.53
CA VAL A 348 -4.87 19.17 -5.72
C VAL A 348 -5.69 18.66 -6.90
N ASN A 349 -6.30 19.59 -7.64
CA ASN A 349 -7.03 19.28 -8.85
C ASN A 349 -6.85 20.44 -9.85
N ALA A 350 -5.81 20.36 -10.66
CA ALA A 350 -5.47 21.41 -11.62
C ALA A 350 -6.61 21.71 -12.62
N LYS A 351 -7.39 20.68 -13.01
CA LYS A 351 -8.53 20.83 -13.92
C LYS A 351 -9.65 21.72 -13.32
N ARG A 352 -9.75 21.75 -11.99
CA ARG A 352 -10.71 22.57 -11.23
C ARG A 352 -10.09 23.82 -10.63
N GLY A 353 -8.84 24.15 -10.97
CA GLY A 353 -8.13 25.31 -10.45
C GLY A 353 -7.64 25.19 -9.00
N VAL A 354 -7.68 23.97 -8.42
CA VAL A 354 -7.12 23.71 -7.08
C VAL A 354 -5.65 23.35 -7.23
N THR A 355 -4.78 24.33 -7.00
CA THR A 355 -3.31 24.18 -6.92
C THR A 355 -2.85 24.18 -5.47
N PHE A 356 -1.57 23.90 -5.20
CA PHE A 356 -1.01 24.07 -3.86
C PHE A 356 -1.20 25.49 -3.33
N GLY A 357 -0.92 26.51 -4.14
CA GLY A 357 -1.08 27.92 -3.75
C GLY A 357 -2.53 28.30 -3.48
N THR A 358 -3.47 28.00 -4.39
CA THR A 358 -4.90 28.33 -4.19
C THR A 358 -5.51 27.55 -3.03
N GLY A 359 -5.15 26.28 -2.88
CA GLY A 359 -5.60 25.44 -1.79
C GLY A 359 -5.09 25.92 -0.44
N LEU A 360 -3.79 26.17 -0.29
CA LEU A 360 -3.19 26.67 0.95
C LEU A 360 -3.81 28.02 1.38
N ARG A 361 -4.01 28.94 0.40
CA ARG A 361 -4.71 30.21 0.67
C ARG A 361 -6.13 29.99 1.18
N SER A 362 -6.81 28.93 0.76
CA SER A 362 -8.16 28.59 1.24
C SER A 362 -8.13 27.94 2.62
N LEU A 363 -7.15 27.06 2.88
CA LEU A 363 -6.95 26.43 4.20
C LEU A 363 -6.71 27.46 5.29
N LEU A 364 -5.94 28.51 5.02
CA LEU A 364 -5.67 29.61 5.97
C LEU A 364 -6.93 30.39 6.44
N ARG A 365 -8.09 30.19 5.80
CA ARG A 365 -9.37 30.78 6.20
C ARG A 365 -10.29 29.78 6.92
N GLN A 366 -9.78 28.60 7.25
CA GLN A 366 -10.51 27.51 7.92
C GLN A 366 -10.07 27.31 9.37
N ASP A 367 -9.44 28.34 9.98
CA ASP A 367 -8.94 28.31 11.35
C ASP A 367 -8.06 27.07 11.65
N PRO A 368 -7.01 26.79 10.85
CA PRO A 368 -6.14 25.65 11.08
C PRO A 368 -5.12 25.95 12.16
N ASP A 369 -4.82 24.98 13.03
CA ASP A 369 -3.65 25.04 13.92
C ASP A 369 -2.42 24.42 13.25
N VAL A 370 -2.64 23.35 12.48
CA VAL A 370 -1.59 22.59 11.81
C VAL A 370 -1.93 22.41 10.34
N ILE A 371 -0.99 22.72 9.48
CA ILE A 371 -1.14 22.58 8.03
C ILE A 371 -0.04 21.66 7.49
N LEU A 372 -0.43 20.61 6.76
CA LEU A 372 0.52 19.83 5.95
C LEU A 372 0.43 20.28 4.49
N VAL A 373 1.55 20.70 3.93
CA VAL A 373 1.71 21.00 2.50
C VAL A 373 2.49 19.86 1.87
N GLY A 374 1.84 19.08 1.01
CA GLY A 374 2.41 17.88 0.41
C GLY A 374 3.78 18.12 -0.20
N GLU A 375 3.95 19.22 -0.92
CA GLU A 375 5.25 19.66 -1.40
C GLU A 375 5.31 21.17 -1.69
N VAL A 376 6.51 21.74 -1.59
CA VAL A 376 6.83 23.12 -1.95
C VAL A 376 7.69 23.12 -3.21
N ARG A 377 7.07 23.42 -4.37
CA ARG A 377 7.78 23.44 -5.67
C ARG A 377 8.08 24.84 -6.17
N ASP A 378 7.29 25.82 -5.78
CA ASP A 378 7.29 27.18 -6.33
C ASP A 378 7.27 28.24 -5.24
N LEU A 379 7.57 29.46 -5.66
CA LEU A 379 7.67 30.62 -4.77
C LEU A 379 6.33 30.98 -4.12
N GLU A 380 5.20 30.81 -4.82
CA GLU A 380 3.87 31.14 -4.29
C GLU A 380 3.55 30.24 -3.08
N THR A 381 3.72 28.92 -3.26
CA THR A 381 3.50 27.94 -2.18
C THR A 381 4.46 28.16 -1.02
N ALA A 382 5.75 28.41 -1.31
CA ALA A 382 6.77 28.70 -0.29
C ALA A 382 6.43 29.94 0.54
N LYS A 383 6.05 31.07 -0.10
CA LYS A 383 5.64 32.30 0.59
C LYS A 383 4.41 32.10 1.45
N LEU A 384 3.40 31.38 0.97
CA LEU A 384 2.19 31.11 1.75
C LEU A 384 2.48 30.23 2.96
N ALA A 385 3.34 29.22 2.84
CA ALA A 385 3.77 28.37 3.96
C ALA A 385 4.53 29.20 5.04
N VAL A 386 5.42 30.07 4.59
CA VAL A 386 6.15 31.01 5.49
C VAL A 386 5.16 31.97 6.17
N GLN A 387 4.25 32.58 5.41
CA GLN A 387 3.24 33.47 5.95
C GLN A 387 2.36 32.76 6.99
N ALA A 388 1.91 31.53 6.71
CA ALA A 388 1.16 30.71 7.65
C ALA A 388 1.92 30.57 8.98
N SER A 389 3.20 30.20 8.93
CA SER A 389 4.00 30.03 10.16
C SER A 389 4.20 31.32 10.95
N LEU A 390 4.35 32.46 10.26
CA LEU A 390 4.51 33.76 10.90
C LEU A 390 3.20 34.29 11.52
N THR A 391 2.06 33.81 11.00
CA THR A 391 0.73 34.17 11.54
C THR A 391 0.20 33.21 12.60
N GLY A 392 1.05 32.31 13.11
CA GLY A 392 0.72 31.49 14.28
C GLY A 392 0.38 30.03 13.99
N HIS A 393 0.55 29.55 12.75
CA HIS A 393 0.23 28.17 12.38
C HIS A 393 1.51 27.29 12.36
N PHE A 394 1.37 26.03 12.72
CA PHE A 394 2.43 25.05 12.55
C PHE A 394 2.34 24.42 11.14
N VAL A 395 3.42 24.44 10.40
CA VAL A 395 3.47 23.94 9.01
C VAL A 395 4.42 22.77 8.88
N LEU A 396 3.92 21.66 8.39
CA LEU A 396 4.70 20.52 7.89
C LEU A 396 4.72 20.58 6.35
N ALA A 397 5.89 20.48 5.74
CA ALA A 397 5.97 20.50 4.28
C ALA A 397 7.09 19.61 3.75
N THR A 398 7.04 19.27 2.43
CA THR A 398 8.14 18.54 1.82
C THR A 398 8.89 19.40 0.81
N LEU A 399 10.19 19.08 0.68
CA LEU A 399 11.07 19.53 -0.38
C LEU A 399 11.77 18.35 -1.05
N HIS A 400 12.39 18.63 -2.20
CA HIS A 400 13.24 17.66 -2.90
C HIS A 400 14.69 18.11 -2.84
N THR A 401 15.36 17.88 -1.71
CA THR A 401 16.83 18.03 -1.57
C THR A 401 17.44 16.72 -1.10
N ASN A 402 18.74 16.56 -1.31
CA ASN A 402 19.44 15.33 -1.02
C ASN A 402 19.77 15.16 0.46
N ASP A 403 19.91 16.24 1.20
CA ASP A 403 20.22 16.30 2.61
C ASP A 403 19.52 17.47 3.30
N ALA A 404 19.59 17.52 4.62
CA ALA A 404 18.93 18.55 5.42
C ALA A 404 19.54 19.94 5.25
N PRO A 405 20.88 20.13 5.25
CA PRO A 405 21.49 21.46 5.05
C PRO A 405 21.14 22.10 3.70
N SER A 406 20.99 21.30 2.63
CA SER A 406 20.67 21.79 1.28
C SER A 406 19.24 22.36 1.17
N ALA A 407 18.36 22.10 2.14
CA ALA A 407 16.99 22.61 2.10
C ALA A 407 16.94 24.14 2.24
N ILE A 408 17.84 24.74 3.00
CA ILE A 408 17.89 26.19 3.20
C ILE A 408 18.28 26.92 1.91
N PRO A 409 19.44 26.64 1.26
CA PRO A 409 19.75 27.21 -0.05
C PRO A 409 18.63 26.99 -1.07
N ARG A 410 17.99 25.80 -1.07
CA ARG A 410 16.90 25.50 -2.00
C ARG A 410 15.69 26.43 -1.82
N LEU A 411 15.30 26.77 -0.59
CA LEU A 411 14.25 27.76 -0.33
C LEU A 411 14.64 29.15 -0.84
N VAL A 412 15.90 29.54 -0.64
CA VAL A 412 16.43 30.82 -1.14
C VAL A 412 16.45 30.84 -2.67
N ASP A 413 16.82 29.73 -3.33
CA ASP A 413 16.83 29.59 -4.78
C ASP A 413 15.40 29.64 -5.38
N ILE A 414 14.41 29.12 -4.68
CA ILE A 414 12.98 29.27 -5.06
C ILE A 414 12.56 30.75 -5.00
N GLY A 415 13.31 31.61 -4.26
CA GLY A 415 13.07 33.04 -4.14
C GLY A 415 12.49 33.47 -2.78
N VAL A 416 12.58 32.62 -1.76
CA VAL A 416 12.22 33.01 -0.39
C VAL A 416 13.36 33.85 0.18
N GLU A 417 13.03 35.03 0.72
CA GLU A 417 14.03 35.89 1.33
C GLU A 417 14.65 35.22 2.56
N PRO A 418 15.99 35.28 2.73
CA PRO A 418 16.69 34.62 3.85
C PRO A 418 16.14 34.97 5.23
N TYR A 419 15.76 36.21 5.49
CA TYR A 419 15.19 36.60 6.77
C TYR A 419 13.83 35.95 7.07
N LEU A 420 13.04 35.63 6.04
CA LEU A 420 11.80 34.90 6.16
C LEU A 420 12.05 33.41 6.50
N VAL A 421 13.05 32.81 5.85
CA VAL A 421 13.48 31.44 6.16
C VAL A 421 13.90 31.34 7.62
N THR A 422 14.75 32.26 8.08
CA THR A 422 15.26 32.23 9.47
C THR A 422 14.17 32.49 10.53
N SER A 423 13.12 33.22 10.19
CA SER A 423 12.04 33.53 11.10
C SER A 423 10.99 32.42 11.19
N SER A 424 10.92 31.54 10.20
CA SER A 424 9.87 30.52 10.08
C SER A 424 10.37 29.09 10.22
N LEU A 425 11.54 28.76 9.67
CA LEU A 425 12.08 27.40 9.65
C LEU A 425 12.66 27.00 11.00
N MET A 426 12.19 25.88 11.55
CA MET A 426 12.64 25.35 12.83
C MET A 426 13.54 24.13 12.70
N GLY A 427 13.29 23.28 11.69
CA GLY A 427 14.09 22.09 11.46
C GLY A 427 13.86 21.49 10.09
N VAL A 428 14.81 20.68 9.67
CA VAL A 428 14.75 19.93 8.42
C VAL A 428 15.12 18.48 8.70
N LEU A 429 14.21 17.56 8.39
CA LEU A 429 14.45 16.11 8.42
C LEU A 429 14.72 15.62 7.00
N ALA A 430 15.91 15.13 6.73
CA ALA A 430 16.19 14.45 5.47
C ALA A 430 16.11 12.92 5.67
N GLN A 431 15.65 12.23 4.63
CA GLN A 431 15.29 10.81 4.72
C GLN A 431 15.60 10.05 3.43
N ARG A 432 16.08 8.80 3.61
CA ARG A 432 16.21 7.78 2.56
C ARG A 432 15.63 6.45 3.07
N LEU A 433 15.29 5.56 2.15
CA LEU A 433 14.92 4.18 2.47
C LEU A 433 16.03 3.23 2.04
N VAL A 434 16.50 2.42 2.98
CA VAL A 434 17.37 1.26 2.74
C VAL A 434 16.57 -0.03 2.92
N ARG A 435 16.95 -1.09 2.24
CA ARG A 435 16.32 -2.40 2.42
C ARG A 435 16.75 -2.99 3.77
N ARG A 436 15.78 -3.58 4.45
CA ARG A 436 16.00 -4.26 5.72
C ARG A 436 16.43 -5.70 5.46
N LEU A 437 17.45 -6.21 6.17
CA LEU A 437 17.76 -7.62 6.17
C LEU A 437 16.56 -8.43 6.68
N ASP A 438 16.31 -9.60 6.09
CA ASP A 438 15.21 -10.46 6.54
C ASP A 438 15.47 -10.93 7.98
N PRO A 439 14.60 -10.60 8.94
CA PRO A 439 14.79 -11.04 10.33
C PRO A 439 14.82 -12.56 10.50
N ALA A 440 14.20 -13.31 9.58
CA ALA A 440 14.19 -14.77 9.61
C ALA A 440 15.52 -15.37 9.08
N ASP A 441 16.24 -14.62 8.24
CA ASP A 441 17.50 -15.05 7.65
C ASP A 441 18.36 -13.80 7.32
N PRO A 442 19.03 -13.21 8.31
CA PRO A 442 19.70 -11.91 8.19
C PRO A 442 21.08 -12.00 7.49
N ARG A 443 21.20 -12.85 6.46
CA ARG A 443 22.42 -12.90 5.64
C ARG A 443 22.54 -11.67 4.74
N PRO A 444 23.76 -11.15 4.52
CA PRO A 444 23.97 -10.05 3.59
C PRO A 444 23.34 -10.32 2.21
N GLY A 445 22.62 -9.35 1.68
CA GLY A 445 21.92 -9.48 0.40
C GLY A 445 20.53 -10.10 0.47
N ASN A 446 20.13 -10.70 1.58
CA ASN A 446 18.78 -11.21 1.79
C ASN A 446 17.91 -10.14 2.46
N TYR A 447 17.05 -9.46 1.67
CA TYR A 447 16.28 -8.33 2.16
C TYR A 447 14.78 -8.58 2.10
N LYS A 448 14.08 -8.08 3.14
CA LYS A 448 12.62 -8.11 3.25
C LYS A 448 12.10 -6.83 3.90
N GLY A 449 11.48 -6.00 3.08
CA GLY A 449 10.99 -4.70 3.50
C GLY A 449 12.08 -3.62 3.53
N ARG A 450 11.72 -2.47 4.05
CA ARG A 450 12.57 -1.27 4.08
C ARG A 450 12.58 -0.67 5.47
N LEU A 451 13.63 0.06 5.79
CA LEU A 451 13.72 0.96 6.94
C LEU A 451 14.25 2.31 6.49
N ALA A 452 13.89 3.35 7.20
CA ALA A 452 14.36 4.68 6.86
C ALA A 452 15.69 4.98 7.57
N VAL A 453 16.55 5.75 6.91
CA VAL A 453 17.72 6.41 7.49
C VAL A 453 17.48 7.90 7.44
N HIS A 454 17.88 8.59 8.51
CA HIS A 454 17.48 9.96 8.77
C HIS A 454 18.65 10.84 9.17
N GLU A 455 18.51 12.14 8.92
CA GLU A 455 19.27 13.20 9.57
C GLU A 455 18.32 14.35 9.91
N LEU A 456 18.37 14.86 11.12
CA LEU A 456 17.54 15.97 11.57
C LEU A 456 18.41 17.17 11.92
N MET A 457 18.30 18.23 11.13
CA MET A 457 18.95 19.51 11.39
C MET A 457 17.98 20.46 12.10
N ILE A 458 18.31 20.83 13.32
CA ILE A 458 17.62 21.89 14.08
C ILE A 458 18.20 23.24 13.67
N VAL A 459 17.34 24.22 13.38
CA VAL A 459 17.77 25.56 12.96
C VAL A 459 18.16 26.36 14.19
N THR A 460 19.46 26.37 14.50
CA THR A 460 20.08 27.12 15.59
C THR A 460 20.33 28.59 15.20
N ASP A 461 20.68 29.43 16.17
CA ASP A 461 20.99 30.83 15.91
C ASP A 461 22.18 31.01 14.97
N GLU A 462 23.15 30.10 15.03
CA GLU A 462 24.29 30.12 14.10
C GLU A 462 23.85 29.79 12.68
N ILE A 463 23.01 28.77 12.49
CA ILE A 463 22.41 28.43 11.18
C ILE A 463 21.58 29.64 10.67
N ARG A 464 20.83 30.35 11.54
CA ARG A 464 20.10 31.56 11.16
C ARG A 464 21.02 32.65 10.63
N LYS A 465 22.14 32.93 11.31
CA LYS A 465 23.13 33.92 10.86
C LYS A 465 23.71 33.56 9.50
N LEU A 466 24.17 32.32 9.34
CA LEU A 466 24.69 31.80 8.06
C LEU A 466 23.64 31.88 6.94
N THR A 467 22.37 31.59 7.24
CA THR A 467 21.28 31.70 6.26
C THR A 467 21.11 33.15 5.78
N VAL A 468 21.15 34.15 6.68
CA VAL A 468 21.08 35.57 6.29
C VAL A 468 22.24 35.97 5.43
N GLN A 469 23.44 35.38 5.66
CA GLN A 469 24.65 35.58 4.86
C GLN A 469 24.63 34.83 3.52
N ARG A 470 23.58 34.06 3.25
CA ARG A 470 23.42 33.18 2.08
C ARG A 470 24.58 32.15 1.97
N ALA A 471 25.00 31.61 3.11
CA ALA A 471 26.02 30.58 3.17
C ALA A 471 25.57 29.32 2.41
N ASP A 472 26.52 28.58 1.90
CA ASP A 472 26.27 27.33 1.18
C ASP A 472 25.91 26.16 2.13
N ALA A 473 25.51 25.02 1.55
CA ALA A 473 25.15 23.84 2.31
C ALA A 473 26.31 23.23 3.12
N VAL A 474 27.57 23.49 2.71
CA VAL A 474 28.75 22.95 3.40
C VAL A 474 28.97 23.69 4.73
N ASP A 475 28.86 25.02 4.70
CA ASP A 475 29.01 25.86 5.91
C ASP A 475 27.84 25.61 6.88
N LEU A 476 26.60 25.49 6.36
CA LEU A 476 25.44 25.13 7.15
C LEU A 476 25.60 23.76 7.81
N ARG A 477 26.14 22.78 7.09
CA ARG A 477 26.45 21.44 7.62
C ARG A 477 27.46 21.51 8.74
N ARG A 478 28.54 22.29 8.58
CA ARG A 478 29.58 22.46 9.62
C ARG A 478 28.96 23.02 10.91
N ALA A 479 28.20 24.10 10.82
CA ALA A 479 27.51 24.69 11.95
C ALA A 479 26.49 23.72 12.60
N ALA A 480 25.80 22.90 11.80
CA ALA A 480 24.90 21.88 12.32
C ALA A 480 25.66 20.81 13.12
N VAL A 481 26.81 20.32 12.59
CA VAL A 481 27.64 19.32 13.28
C VAL A 481 28.15 19.85 14.62
N ASP A 482 28.62 21.10 14.66
CA ASP A 482 29.06 21.77 15.89
C ASP A 482 27.93 21.87 16.94
N SER A 483 26.68 21.82 16.49
CA SER A 483 25.46 21.82 17.32
C SER A 483 24.95 20.42 17.67
N GLY A 484 25.69 19.35 17.30
CA GLY A 484 25.31 17.96 17.60
C GLY A 484 24.41 17.29 16.57
N PHE A 485 24.38 17.80 15.34
CA PHE A 485 23.73 17.17 14.21
C PHE A 485 24.41 15.83 13.88
N ILE A 486 23.60 14.82 13.68
CA ILE A 486 24.03 13.48 13.26
C ILE A 486 23.63 13.33 11.79
N ASP A 487 24.61 13.11 10.93
CA ASP A 487 24.35 12.95 9.51
C ASP A 487 23.74 11.59 9.18
N MET A 488 23.16 11.49 8.00
CA MET A 488 22.44 10.29 7.54
C MET A 488 23.38 9.07 7.42
N ARG A 489 24.67 9.26 7.12
CA ARG A 489 25.65 8.17 7.06
C ARG A 489 25.88 7.55 8.43
N HIS A 490 25.95 8.39 9.45
CA HIS A 490 26.12 7.91 10.82
C HIS A 490 24.91 7.08 11.26
N ASP A 491 23.69 7.59 11.07
CA ASP A 491 22.45 6.87 11.35
C ASP A 491 22.36 5.53 10.56
N ALA A 492 22.80 5.54 9.29
CA ALA A 492 22.85 4.33 8.48
C ALA A 492 23.86 3.31 9.00
N MET A 493 25.04 3.76 9.43
CA MET A 493 26.07 2.85 10.00
C MET A 493 25.65 2.27 11.34
N ASP A 494 24.91 3.02 12.17
CA ASP A 494 24.33 2.48 13.41
C ASP A 494 23.35 1.33 13.10
N LYS A 495 22.57 1.45 12.01
CA LYS A 495 21.67 0.39 11.54
C LYS A 495 22.40 -0.83 10.97
N VAL A 496 23.54 -0.62 10.31
CA VAL A 496 24.44 -1.71 9.88
C VAL A 496 25.01 -2.43 11.10
N ASN A 497 25.52 -1.69 12.08
CA ASN A 497 26.08 -2.25 13.32
C ASN A 497 25.04 -3.02 14.14
N SER A 498 23.78 -2.62 14.04
CA SER A 498 22.63 -3.29 14.66
C SER A 498 22.08 -4.47 13.84
N GLY A 499 22.67 -4.82 12.69
CA GLY A 499 22.24 -5.91 11.83
C GLY A 499 20.89 -5.70 11.14
N LEU A 500 20.42 -4.47 11.03
CA LEU A 500 19.13 -4.15 10.39
C LEU A 500 19.26 -4.02 8.87
N THR A 501 20.42 -3.64 8.38
CA THR A 501 20.78 -3.53 6.96
C THR A 501 22.27 -3.87 6.80
N ASP A 502 22.80 -3.77 5.59
CA ASP A 502 24.21 -4.01 5.34
C ASP A 502 24.91 -2.85 4.64
N GLN A 503 26.23 -2.88 4.65
CA GLN A 503 27.05 -1.80 4.08
C GLN A 503 26.86 -1.65 2.55
N PRO A 504 26.74 -2.71 1.73
CA PRO A 504 26.46 -2.58 0.31
C PRO A 504 25.16 -1.83 0.02
N GLU A 505 24.11 -2.05 0.81
CA GLU A 505 22.85 -1.37 0.65
C GLU A 505 22.93 0.11 1.03
N VAL A 506 23.62 0.44 2.12
CA VAL A 506 23.89 1.83 2.52
C VAL A 506 24.67 2.55 1.43
N PHE A 507 25.71 1.92 0.88
CA PHE A 507 26.47 2.48 -0.22
C PHE A 507 25.59 2.74 -1.46
N ARG A 508 24.73 1.80 -1.83
CA ARG A 508 23.79 1.94 -2.98
C ARG A 508 22.88 3.16 -2.86
N VAL A 509 22.48 3.53 -1.64
CA VAL A 509 21.45 4.56 -1.39
C VAL A 509 22.04 5.93 -1.09
N LEU A 510 23.20 5.99 -0.43
CA LEU A 510 23.82 7.25 0.04
C LEU A 510 24.98 7.73 -0.82
N HIS A 511 25.30 7.04 -1.92
CA HIS A 511 26.33 7.43 -2.91
C HIS A 511 25.74 7.62 -4.35
#